data_63deb00a4b1a2146122ccd97ff6b6b9c
#
_entry.id   63deb00a4b1a2146122ccd97ff6b6b9c
#
_cell.length_a   1.000
_cell.length_b   1.000
_cell.length_c   1.000
_cell.angle_alpha   90.00
_cell.angle_beta   90.00
_cell.angle_gamma   90.00
#
_symmetry.space_group_name_H-M   'P 1'
#
loop_
_entity.id
_entity.type
_entity.pdbx_description
1 polymer ?
#
loop_
_entity_poly.entity_id
_entity_poly.type
_entity_poly.pdbx_seq_one_letter_code
_entity_poly.pdbx_strand_id
1 'polypeptide(L)'
;KDYASWLNAESQQQYYKASEKYWLNQFSGSIPVIELPALNKRPLVKTYNGDFFNYQFSNSFLDKLTAFSQKQNVTLFMTLMSGVNALLSRYTGQRDIIIGSPAAGREHPDLENQIGLYLNTVAFRTKIDKDFNFLDLLRHQKEVILGGYEHQSYPFDELTDKLELKRDSSRSALFDIMVVLQSQAKLNNFESNTLKGLEFKEYQLNDKTSKFDFIFSFTETDSLSLEINYNTDIYDFSFVEKTAVHLEQLLSLMIDQPELRIQQINYLSPKEKHKLLIDFNNTDITYPKDKSIGELFEEQAEKTPD
;
A
#
# COMPACT_ATOMS: atom_id res chain seq x y z
N LYS A 1 -8.46 10.98 -31.42
CA LYS A 1 -7.67 10.98 -32.66
C LYS A 1 -6.46 11.90 -32.53
N ASP A 2 -6.64 13.17 -32.15
CA ASP A 2 -5.57 14.17 -32.09
C ASP A 2 -4.52 13.81 -31.05
N TYR A 3 -4.92 13.34 -29.86
CA TYR A 3 -4.00 12.83 -28.82
C TYR A 3 -3.15 11.65 -29.32
N ALA A 4 -3.77 10.67 -30.00
CA ALA A 4 -3.03 9.55 -30.56
C ALA A 4 -2.06 9.99 -31.68
N SER A 5 -2.45 10.99 -32.47
CA SER A 5 -1.58 11.59 -33.48
C SER A 5 -0.39 12.33 -32.85
N TRP A 6 -0.64 13.06 -31.77
CA TRP A 6 0.40 13.74 -30.99
C TRP A 6 1.39 12.76 -30.33
N LEU A 7 0.90 11.68 -29.73
CA LEU A 7 1.76 10.63 -29.15
C LEU A 7 2.68 9.98 -30.18
N ASN A 8 2.24 9.88 -31.44
CA ASN A 8 3.03 9.31 -32.52
C ASN A 8 3.96 10.34 -33.21
N ALA A 9 3.95 11.60 -32.80
CA ALA A 9 4.85 12.60 -33.33
C ALA A 9 6.32 12.28 -33.00
N GLU A 10 7.25 12.66 -33.88
CA GLU A 10 8.69 12.33 -33.74
C GLU A 10 9.29 12.86 -32.45
N SER A 11 8.87 14.04 -31.98
CA SER A 11 9.28 14.62 -30.69
C SER A 11 8.88 13.75 -29.50
N GLN A 12 7.70 13.13 -29.56
CA GLN A 12 7.21 12.24 -28.49
C GLN A 12 7.93 10.90 -28.50
N GLN A 13 8.40 10.42 -29.64
CA GLN A 13 9.14 9.17 -29.77
C GLN A 13 10.49 9.19 -29.03
N GLN A 14 11.16 10.34 -28.95
CA GLN A 14 12.39 10.48 -28.15
C GLN A 14 12.09 10.39 -26.66
N TYR A 15 11.05 11.09 -26.22
CA TYR A 15 10.59 11.03 -24.81
C TYR A 15 10.15 9.61 -24.43
N TYR A 16 9.41 8.96 -25.32
CA TYR A 16 8.96 7.57 -25.13
C TYR A 16 10.13 6.61 -24.93
N LYS A 17 11.17 6.68 -25.78
CA LYS A 17 12.38 5.87 -25.64
C LYS A 17 13.15 6.16 -24.37
N ALA A 18 13.21 7.41 -23.93
CA ALA A 18 13.84 7.78 -22.65
C ALA A 18 13.06 7.19 -21.47
N SER A 19 11.73 7.24 -21.51
CA SER A 19 10.85 6.70 -20.49
C SER A 19 10.93 5.15 -20.44
N GLU A 20 10.97 4.49 -21.59
CA GLU A 20 11.22 3.06 -21.67
C GLU A 20 12.53 2.68 -20.98
N LYS A 21 13.62 3.37 -21.30
CA LYS A 21 14.93 3.11 -20.70
C LYS A 21 14.91 3.33 -19.19
N TYR A 22 14.23 4.39 -18.72
CA TYR A 22 14.06 4.67 -17.30
C TYR A 22 13.37 3.50 -16.60
N TRP A 23 12.23 3.07 -17.10
CA TRP A 23 11.44 1.99 -16.48
C TRP A 23 12.17 0.65 -16.51
N LEU A 24 12.80 0.27 -17.60
CA LEU A 24 13.59 -0.95 -17.68
C LEU A 24 14.76 -0.94 -16.70
N ASN A 25 15.39 0.22 -16.47
CA ASN A 25 16.42 0.35 -15.44
C ASN A 25 15.85 0.22 -14.02
N GLN A 26 14.69 0.82 -13.71
CA GLN A 26 14.04 0.71 -12.41
C GLN A 26 13.72 -0.74 -12.06
N PHE A 27 13.33 -1.53 -13.03
CA PHE A 27 12.95 -2.93 -12.85
C PHE A 27 14.06 -3.92 -13.26
N SER A 28 15.31 -3.45 -13.38
CA SER A 28 16.44 -4.32 -13.66
C SER A 28 16.69 -5.33 -12.53
N GLY A 29 17.18 -6.53 -12.89
CA GLY A 29 17.45 -7.63 -11.95
C GLY A 29 16.19 -8.38 -11.50
N SER A 30 16.25 -9.00 -10.33
CA SER A 30 15.09 -9.73 -9.77
C SER A 30 13.97 -8.77 -9.38
N ILE A 31 12.75 -9.12 -9.75
CA ILE A 31 11.54 -8.41 -9.35
C ILE A 31 11.05 -8.98 -8.01
N PRO A 32 10.95 -8.17 -6.96
CA PRO A 32 10.45 -8.64 -5.68
C PRO A 32 8.94 -8.89 -5.75
N VAL A 33 8.51 -9.92 -5.05
CA VAL A 33 7.11 -10.21 -4.79
C VAL A 33 6.85 -9.98 -3.31
N ILE A 34 5.85 -9.14 -3.00
CA ILE A 34 5.54 -8.86 -1.59
C ILE A 34 4.73 -10.01 -1.00
N GLU A 35 5.11 -10.43 0.23
CA GLU A 35 4.43 -11.50 0.96
C GLU A 35 4.00 -10.99 2.34
N LEU A 36 2.80 -10.42 2.39
CA LEU A 36 2.19 -10.03 3.66
C LEU A 36 1.78 -11.26 4.48
N PRO A 37 1.82 -11.17 5.81
CA PRO A 37 1.24 -12.19 6.67
C PRO A 37 -0.23 -12.42 6.31
N ALA A 38 -0.54 -13.59 5.77
CA ALA A 38 -1.88 -13.97 5.36
C ALA A 38 -2.41 -15.07 6.28
N LEU A 39 -3.69 -15.01 6.64
CA LEU A 39 -4.34 -16.06 7.41
C LEU A 39 -4.62 -17.28 6.54
N ASN A 40 -5.03 -17.02 5.30
CA ASN A 40 -5.39 -18.06 4.34
C ASN A 40 -4.28 -18.31 3.33
N LYS A 41 -4.20 -19.54 2.86
CA LYS A 41 -3.29 -19.86 1.75
C LYS A 41 -3.81 -19.19 0.47
N ARG A 42 -2.91 -18.48 -0.24
CA ARG A 42 -3.23 -17.86 -1.52
C ARG A 42 -3.79 -18.89 -2.52
N PRO A 43 -4.93 -18.62 -3.19
CA PRO A 43 -5.44 -19.45 -4.27
C PRO A 43 -4.43 -19.58 -5.43
N LEU A 44 -4.43 -20.70 -6.13
CA LEU A 44 -3.55 -20.94 -7.29
C LEU A 44 -3.87 -20.04 -8.49
N VAL A 45 -5.09 -19.56 -8.57
CA VAL A 45 -5.56 -18.60 -9.56
C VAL A 45 -6.08 -17.40 -8.81
N LYS A 46 -5.71 -16.20 -9.28
CA LYS A 46 -6.13 -14.92 -8.69
C LYS A 46 -7.65 -14.84 -8.64
N THR A 47 -8.15 -14.48 -7.46
CA THR A 47 -9.56 -14.21 -7.21
C THR A 47 -9.78 -12.71 -7.07
N TYR A 48 -11.02 -12.28 -7.18
CA TYR A 48 -11.42 -10.89 -7.09
C TYR A 48 -12.44 -10.64 -5.97
N ASN A 49 -12.64 -11.63 -5.09
CA ASN A 49 -13.48 -11.44 -3.91
C ASN A 49 -12.87 -10.39 -2.99
N GLY A 50 -13.61 -9.36 -2.68
CA GLY A 50 -13.09 -8.22 -1.91
C GLY A 50 -14.07 -7.73 -0.86
N ASP A 51 -13.55 -6.94 0.05
CA ASP A 51 -14.34 -6.12 0.98
C ASP A 51 -13.57 -4.83 1.28
N PHE A 52 -14.19 -3.92 2.03
CA PHE A 52 -13.65 -2.60 2.34
C PHE A 52 -13.60 -2.39 3.84
N PHE A 53 -12.56 -1.72 4.30
CA PHE A 53 -12.45 -1.19 5.65
C PHE A 53 -12.22 0.32 5.58
N ASN A 54 -13.08 1.09 6.24
CA ASN A 54 -12.96 2.54 6.30
C ASN A 54 -12.38 2.98 7.64
N TYR A 55 -11.39 3.85 7.58
CA TYR A 55 -10.70 4.40 8.72
C TYR A 55 -10.64 5.93 8.63
N GLN A 56 -11.03 6.60 9.71
CA GLN A 56 -11.03 8.06 9.79
C GLN A 56 -9.88 8.51 10.69
N PHE A 57 -8.94 9.26 10.13
CA PHE A 57 -7.88 9.89 10.91
C PHE A 57 -8.42 11.12 11.64
N SER A 58 -7.79 11.49 12.76
CA SER A 58 -8.12 12.73 13.44
C SER A 58 -7.62 13.96 12.64
N ASN A 59 -8.31 15.09 12.77
CA ASN A 59 -7.88 16.34 12.12
C ASN A 59 -6.47 16.75 12.59
N SER A 60 -6.16 16.55 13.86
CA SER A 60 -4.82 16.83 14.40
C SER A 60 -3.73 15.97 13.77
N PHE A 61 -4.06 14.76 13.30
CA PHE A 61 -3.14 13.91 12.56
C PHE A 61 -2.88 14.44 11.15
N LEU A 62 -3.93 14.87 10.43
CA LEU A 62 -3.77 15.50 9.12
C LEU A 62 -2.91 16.78 9.21
N ASP A 63 -3.18 17.64 10.21
CA ASP A 63 -2.41 18.86 10.43
C ASP A 63 -0.91 18.55 10.64
N LYS A 64 -0.60 17.54 11.47
CA LYS A 64 0.77 17.08 11.69
C LYS A 64 1.43 16.56 10.41
N LEU A 65 0.73 15.70 9.64
CA LEU A 65 1.21 15.17 8.36
C LEU A 65 1.52 16.30 7.36
N THR A 66 0.59 17.24 7.23
CA THR A 66 0.72 18.37 6.31
C THR A 66 1.86 19.29 6.70
N ALA A 67 1.96 19.68 7.97
CA ALA A 67 3.04 20.52 8.49
C ALA A 67 4.41 19.82 8.32
N PHE A 68 4.50 18.52 8.61
CA PHE A 68 5.72 17.75 8.41
C PHE A 68 6.11 17.66 6.93
N SER A 69 5.15 17.36 6.06
CA SER A 69 5.40 17.27 4.61
C SER A 69 5.91 18.59 4.04
N GLN A 70 5.30 19.71 4.43
CA GLN A 70 5.74 21.06 4.05
C GLN A 70 7.16 21.36 4.54
N LYS A 71 7.45 21.05 5.82
CA LYS A 71 8.77 21.23 6.41
C LYS A 71 9.86 20.44 5.67
N GLN A 72 9.52 19.25 5.15
CA GLN A 72 10.44 18.39 4.41
C GLN A 72 10.44 18.63 2.89
N ASN A 73 9.67 19.62 2.40
CA ASN A 73 9.52 19.92 0.98
C ASN A 73 9.08 18.69 0.15
N VAL A 74 8.10 17.97 0.65
CA VAL A 74 7.45 16.83 -0.02
C VAL A 74 5.94 17.02 -0.04
N THR A 75 5.25 16.25 -0.87
CA THR A 75 3.79 16.22 -0.90
C THR A 75 3.23 15.28 0.16
N LEU A 76 1.94 15.47 0.54
CA LEU A 76 1.23 14.54 1.41
C LEU A 76 1.28 13.11 0.85
N PHE A 77 1.11 12.95 -0.48
CA PHE A 77 1.21 11.65 -1.14
C PHE A 77 2.58 10.97 -0.90
N MET A 78 3.68 11.71 -1.01
CA MET A 78 5.03 11.18 -0.75
C MET A 78 5.18 10.70 0.70
N THR A 79 4.62 11.45 1.66
CA THR A 79 4.65 11.08 3.08
C THR A 79 3.81 9.83 3.35
N LEU A 80 2.59 9.77 2.82
CA LEU A 80 1.70 8.60 2.96
C LEU A 80 2.31 7.35 2.30
N MET A 81 2.84 7.48 1.08
CA MET A 81 3.51 6.39 0.37
C MET A 81 4.73 5.88 1.15
N SER A 82 5.51 6.78 1.76
CA SER A 82 6.65 6.40 2.62
C SER A 82 6.18 5.64 3.85
N GLY A 83 5.07 6.05 4.47
CA GLY A 83 4.46 5.36 5.59
C GLY A 83 3.99 3.95 5.22
N VAL A 84 3.31 3.79 4.08
CA VAL A 84 2.88 2.48 3.58
C VAL A 84 4.10 1.59 3.30
N ASN A 85 5.13 2.10 2.60
CA ASN A 85 6.36 1.34 2.35
C ASN A 85 7.05 0.90 3.66
N ALA A 86 7.14 1.79 4.65
CA ALA A 86 7.71 1.46 5.95
C ALA A 86 6.90 0.37 6.67
N LEU A 87 5.55 0.46 6.66
CA LEU A 87 4.68 -0.54 7.26
C LEU A 87 4.83 -1.90 6.58
N LEU A 88 4.80 -1.93 5.25
CA LEU A 88 4.99 -3.15 4.48
C LEU A 88 6.35 -3.79 4.75
N SER A 89 7.41 -2.99 4.81
CA SER A 89 8.74 -3.48 5.18
C SER A 89 8.78 -4.05 6.60
N ARG A 90 8.07 -3.43 7.54
CA ARG A 90 7.97 -3.92 8.93
C ARG A 90 7.19 -5.21 9.05
N TYR A 91 6.14 -5.39 8.25
CA TYR A 91 5.31 -6.60 8.26
C TYR A 91 6.01 -7.80 7.62
N THR A 92 6.74 -7.55 6.52
CA THR A 92 7.31 -8.62 5.70
C THR A 92 8.80 -8.88 5.95
N GLY A 93 9.50 -7.91 6.53
CA GLY A 93 10.98 -7.89 6.57
C GLY A 93 11.62 -7.59 5.21
N GLN A 94 10.83 -7.43 4.13
CA GLN A 94 11.33 -7.12 2.79
C GLN A 94 11.71 -5.65 2.69
N ARG A 95 12.74 -5.38 1.89
CA ARG A 95 13.31 -4.03 1.71
C ARG A 95 13.24 -3.55 0.27
N ASP A 96 12.80 -4.35 -0.64
CA ASP A 96 12.59 -4.03 -2.05
C ASP A 96 11.10 -4.25 -2.32
N ILE A 97 10.34 -3.16 -2.50
CA ILE A 97 8.88 -3.16 -2.50
C ILE A 97 8.41 -2.41 -3.74
N ILE A 98 7.41 -2.97 -4.43
CA ILE A 98 6.77 -2.34 -5.57
C ILE A 98 5.32 -2.03 -5.21
N ILE A 99 4.94 -0.76 -5.36
CA ILE A 99 3.57 -0.28 -5.13
C ILE A 99 3.08 0.41 -6.40
N GLY A 100 1.89 0.03 -6.85
CA GLY A 100 1.21 0.72 -7.95
C GLY A 100 0.50 1.99 -7.49
N SER A 101 0.37 2.95 -8.40
CA SER A 101 -0.49 4.12 -8.21
C SER A 101 -1.07 4.57 -9.54
N PRO A 102 -2.33 5.05 -9.59
CA PRO A 102 -2.87 5.61 -10.81
C PRO A 102 -2.25 6.99 -11.08
N ALA A 103 -2.00 7.28 -12.36
CA ALA A 103 -1.63 8.60 -12.85
C ALA A 103 -2.72 9.13 -13.77
N ALA A 104 -3.03 10.41 -13.66
CA ALA A 104 -4.11 11.02 -14.44
C ALA A 104 -3.84 11.05 -15.96
N GLY A 105 -2.56 11.03 -16.36
CA GLY A 105 -2.14 11.04 -17.76
C GLY A 105 -2.53 12.32 -18.54
N ARG A 106 -2.80 13.42 -17.81
CA ARG A 106 -3.21 14.71 -18.38
C ARG A 106 -2.10 15.75 -18.25
N GLU A 107 -0.95 15.45 -18.87
CA GLU A 107 0.26 16.29 -18.76
C GLU A 107 0.19 17.56 -19.63
N HIS A 108 -0.64 17.57 -20.68
CA HIS A 108 -0.79 18.71 -21.54
C HIS A 108 -2.04 19.52 -21.14
N PRO A 109 -1.98 20.87 -21.07
CA PRO A 109 -3.12 21.71 -20.69
C PRO A 109 -4.39 21.45 -21.53
N ASP A 110 -4.23 21.14 -22.82
CA ASP A 110 -5.37 20.84 -23.71
C ASP A 110 -6.13 19.57 -23.30
N LEU A 111 -5.54 18.71 -22.47
CA LEU A 111 -6.18 17.48 -21.99
C LEU A 111 -7.05 17.69 -20.75
N GLU A 112 -6.88 18.82 -20.04
CA GLU A 112 -7.57 19.05 -18.75
C GLU A 112 -9.09 18.99 -18.88
N ASN A 113 -9.63 19.59 -19.96
CA ASN A 113 -11.07 19.70 -20.20
C ASN A 113 -11.61 18.67 -21.21
N GLN A 114 -10.80 17.70 -21.63
CA GLN A 114 -11.24 16.66 -22.57
C GLN A 114 -11.86 15.47 -21.84
N ILE A 115 -12.96 14.95 -22.38
CA ILE A 115 -13.54 13.68 -21.94
C ILE A 115 -12.79 12.55 -22.65
N GLY A 116 -12.26 11.61 -21.87
CA GLY A 116 -11.54 10.46 -22.40
C GLY A 116 -10.78 9.70 -21.32
N LEU A 117 -10.37 8.47 -21.63
CA LEU A 117 -9.52 7.66 -20.78
C LEU A 117 -8.04 8.01 -21.03
N TYR A 118 -7.45 8.72 -20.09
CA TYR A 118 -6.02 9.10 -20.11
C TYR A 118 -5.25 8.45 -18.95
N LEU A 119 -5.97 7.76 -18.05
CA LEU A 119 -5.37 7.11 -16.88
C LEU A 119 -4.30 6.12 -17.29
N ASN A 120 -3.17 6.19 -16.62
CA ASN A 120 -2.12 5.18 -16.67
C ASN A 120 -1.84 4.66 -15.25
N THR A 121 -1.12 3.58 -15.15
CA THR A 121 -0.62 3.03 -13.90
C THR A 121 0.87 3.23 -13.83
N VAL A 122 1.35 3.74 -12.69
CA VAL A 122 2.77 3.90 -12.40
C VAL A 122 3.16 2.92 -11.30
N ALA A 123 4.23 2.18 -11.49
CA ALA A 123 4.76 1.26 -10.49
C ALA A 123 6.01 1.86 -9.83
N PHE A 124 5.95 2.14 -8.55
CA PHE A 124 7.05 2.70 -7.76
C PHE A 124 7.81 1.58 -7.05
N ARG A 125 9.08 1.35 -7.43
CA ARG A 125 9.98 0.40 -6.77
C ARG A 125 10.82 1.14 -5.75
N THR A 126 10.64 0.83 -4.47
CA THR A 126 11.35 1.46 -3.36
C THR A 126 12.28 0.47 -2.70
N LYS A 127 13.58 0.76 -2.68
CA LYS A 127 14.60 -0.03 -1.99
C LYS A 127 14.96 0.65 -0.67
N ILE A 128 14.63 0.01 0.44
CA ILE A 128 14.81 0.55 1.80
C ILE A 128 16.10 -0.01 2.39
N ASP A 129 17.09 0.86 2.66
CA ASP A 129 18.29 0.42 3.36
C ASP A 129 17.96 0.07 4.83
N LYS A 130 18.69 -0.89 5.38
CA LYS A 130 18.52 -1.35 6.78
C LYS A 130 18.72 -0.24 7.82
N ASP A 131 19.54 0.74 7.47
CA ASP A 131 19.92 1.83 8.36
C ASP A 131 19.07 3.10 8.16
N PHE A 132 18.15 3.10 7.18
CA PHE A 132 17.28 4.24 6.93
C PHE A 132 16.46 4.62 8.17
N ASN A 133 16.49 5.91 8.48
CA ASN A 133 15.48 6.59 9.27
C ASN A 133 14.34 7.08 8.35
N PHE A 134 13.35 7.77 8.93
CA PHE A 134 12.22 8.22 8.12
C PHE A 134 12.59 9.30 7.11
N LEU A 135 13.51 10.20 7.45
CA LEU A 135 13.96 11.27 6.54
C LEU A 135 14.69 10.70 5.33
N ASP A 136 15.48 9.65 5.53
CA ASP A 136 16.19 8.97 4.45
C ASP A 136 15.21 8.29 3.50
N LEU A 137 14.22 7.55 4.06
CA LEU A 137 13.16 6.93 3.27
C LEU A 137 12.35 7.97 2.49
N LEU A 138 11.97 9.07 3.15
CA LEU A 138 11.17 10.14 2.54
C LEU A 138 11.91 10.82 1.38
N ARG A 139 13.22 11.07 1.55
CA ARG A 139 14.07 11.61 0.48
C ARG A 139 14.16 10.66 -0.70
N HIS A 140 14.42 9.40 -0.43
CA HIS A 140 14.46 8.35 -1.45
C HIS A 140 13.12 8.20 -2.17
N GLN A 141 12.01 8.17 -1.41
CA GLN A 141 10.66 8.08 -1.97
C GLN A 141 10.31 9.28 -2.85
N LYS A 142 10.75 10.49 -2.47
CA LYS A 142 10.59 11.69 -3.31
C LYS A 142 11.25 11.51 -4.66
N GLU A 143 12.49 11.01 -4.70
CA GLU A 143 13.21 10.75 -5.96
C GLU A 143 12.49 9.71 -6.82
N VAL A 144 12.06 8.60 -6.20
CA VAL A 144 11.31 7.53 -6.88
C VAL A 144 10.00 8.05 -7.49
N ILE A 145 9.23 8.84 -6.72
CA ILE A 145 7.94 9.36 -7.18
C ILE A 145 8.12 10.42 -8.27
N LEU A 146 9.05 11.35 -8.10
CA LEU A 146 9.30 12.38 -9.12
C LEU A 146 9.78 11.76 -10.42
N GLY A 147 10.73 10.82 -10.36
CA GLY A 147 11.18 10.10 -11.55
C GLY A 147 10.07 9.29 -12.21
N GLY A 148 9.21 8.65 -11.42
CA GLY A 148 8.04 7.92 -11.95
C GLY A 148 7.04 8.85 -12.63
N TYR A 149 6.79 10.03 -12.08
CA TYR A 149 5.90 11.02 -12.71
C TYR A 149 6.52 11.68 -13.95
N GLU A 150 7.82 11.90 -13.98
CA GLU A 150 8.50 12.37 -15.18
C GLU A 150 8.32 11.41 -16.37
N HIS A 151 8.13 10.12 -16.08
CA HIS A 151 7.99 9.07 -17.11
C HIS A 151 6.61 8.40 -17.11
N GLN A 152 5.58 9.05 -16.54
CA GLN A 152 4.25 8.45 -16.34
C GLN A 152 3.46 8.20 -17.63
N SER A 153 3.85 8.80 -18.75
CA SER A 153 3.19 8.59 -20.05
C SER A 153 3.55 7.24 -20.69
N TYR A 154 4.60 6.55 -20.20
CA TYR A 154 4.95 5.22 -20.72
C TYR A 154 3.89 4.19 -20.31
N PRO A 155 3.27 3.44 -21.25
CA PRO A 155 2.17 2.53 -20.93
C PRO A 155 2.62 1.38 -20.03
N PHE A 156 1.83 1.12 -18.97
CA PHE A 156 2.13 0.07 -18.00
C PHE A 156 2.13 -1.34 -18.63
N ASP A 157 1.22 -1.60 -19.54
CA ASP A 157 1.09 -2.88 -20.25
C ASP A 157 2.35 -3.17 -21.09
N GLU A 158 2.87 -2.15 -21.79
CA GLU A 158 4.10 -2.30 -22.55
C GLU A 158 5.32 -2.53 -21.64
N LEU A 159 5.34 -1.89 -20.47
CA LEU A 159 6.37 -2.16 -19.48
C LEU A 159 6.33 -3.63 -19.03
N THR A 160 5.16 -4.13 -18.68
CA THR A 160 5.00 -5.51 -18.20
C THR A 160 5.36 -6.54 -19.26
N ASP A 161 5.02 -6.26 -20.52
CA ASP A 161 5.38 -7.13 -21.66
C ASP A 161 6.90 -7.16 -21.90
N LYS A 162 7.58 -5.99 -21.82
CA LYS A 162 9.03 -5.90 -22.02
C LYS A 162 9.86 -6.47 -20.88
N LEU A 163 9.32 -6.50 -19.68
CA LEU A 163 9.99 -7.10 -18.52
C LEU A 163 9.98 -8.65 -18.57
N GLU A 164 9.25 -9.26 -19.49
CA GLU A 164 9.15 -10.72 -19.66
C GLU A 164 8.94 -11.45 -18.32
N LEU A 165 8.07 -10.91 -17.47
CA LEU A 165 7.84 -11.41 -16.12
C LEU A 165 7.38 -12.87 -16.15
N LYS A 166 7.92 -13.68 -15.25
CA LYS A 166 7.39 -15.03 -15.03
C LYS A 166 5.93 -14.92 -14.58
N ARG A 167 5.03 -15.43 -15.40
CA ARG A 167 3.59 -15.38 -15.12
C ARG A 167 3.26 -16.22 -13.88
N ASP A 168 2.68 -15.57 -12.89
CA ASP A 168 2.05 -16.21 -11.74
C ASP A 168 0.55 -15.98 -11.84
N SER A 169 -0.23 -17.03 -12.07
CA SER A 169 -1.69 -16.93 -12.21
C SER A 169 -2.41 -16.47 -10.93
N SER A 170 -1.73 -16.51 -9.78
CA SER A 170 -2.29 -16.11 -8.48
C SER A 170 -2.08 -14.63 -8.15
N ARG A 171 -1.32 -13.87 -8.98
CA ARG A 171 -0.88 -12.49 -8.68
C ARG A 171 -1.13 -11.53 -9.83
N SER A 172 -1.01 -10.26 -9.56
CA SER A 172 -0.93 -9.21 -10.59
C SER A 172 0.48 -9.20 -11.23
N ALA A 173 0.62 -8.58 -12.40
CA ALA A 173 1.83 -8.69 -13.20
C ALA A 173 3.09 -8.16 -12.51
N LEU A 174 3.03 -7.05 -11.79
CA LEU A 174 4.22 -6.39 -11.24
C LEU A 174 4.08 -6.04 -9.75
N PHE A 175 2.87 -5.79 -9.28
CA PHE A 175 2.59 -5.45 -7.89
C PHE A 175 1.19 -5.93 -7.49
N ASP A 176 1.02 -6.24 -6.22
CA ASP A 176 -0.24 -6.68 -5.62
C ASP A 176 -0.84 -5.61 -4.68
N ILE A 177 -0.15 -4.48 -4.51
CA ILE A 177 -0.56 -3.38 -3.62
C ILE A 177 -0.61 -2.08 -4.40
N MET A 178 -1.69 -1.32 -4.22
CA MET A 178 -1.88 0.00 -4.81
C MET A 178 -2.09 1.05 -3.73
N VAL A 179 -1.57 2.26 -3.96
CA VAL A 179 -1.80 3.44 -3.11
C VAL A 179 -2.36 4.55 -3.96
N VAL A 180 -3.44 5.15 -3.50
CA VAL A 180 -4.14 6.25 -4.17
C VAL A 180 -4.31 7.39 -3.18
N LEU A 181 -4.10 8.62 -3.60
CA LEU A 181 -4.52 9.82 -2.87
C LEU A 181 -5.46 10.63 -3.76
N GLN A 182 -6.67 10.86 -3.27
CA GLN A 182 -7.65 11.75 -3.91
C GLN A 182 -7.79 13.01 -3.06
N SER A 183 -7.59 14.17 -3.67
CA SER A 183 -7.89 15.46 -3.04
C SER A 183 -9.23 15.96 -3.57
N GLN A 184 -10.23 16.01 -2.71
CA GLN A 184 -11.58 16.48 -3.07
C GLN A 184 -11.73 18.00 -3.01
N ALA A 185 -10.68 18.74 -2.69
CA ALA A 185 -10.72 20.22 -2.66
C ALA A 185 -11.25 20.83 -3.98
N LYS A 186 -11.15 20.10 -5.09
CA LYS A 186 -11.72 20.48 -6.40
C LYS A 186 -13.15 19.98 -6.64
N LEU A 187 -13.65 19.01 -5.88
CA LEU A 187 -14.98 18.41 -6.07
C LEU A 187 -16.08 19.20 -5.32
N ASN A 188 -15.73 19.92 -4.27
CA ASN A 188 -16.68 20.79 -3.54
C ASN A 188 -17.27 21.92 -4.42
N ASN A 189 -16.68 22.20 -5.60
CA ASN A 189 -17.29 23.07 -6.58
C ASN A 189 -18.51 22.46 -7.30
N PHE A 190 -18.73 21.15 -7.22
CA PHE A 190 -19.93 20.51 -7.80
C PHE A 190 -21.17 20.68 -6.92
N GLU A 191 -21.02 20.75 -5.59
CA GLU A 191 -22.15 20.96 -4.68
C GLU A 191 -22.75 22.39 -4.81
N SER A 192 -21.94 23.37 -5.24
CA SER A 192 -22.40 24.75 -5.42
C SER A 192 -23.12 25.00 -6.76
N ASN A 193 -22.97 24.11 -7.74
CA ASN A 193 -23.66 24.19 -9.03
C ASN A 193 -24.88 23.24 -9.04
N THR A 194 -25.83 23.45 -8.12
CA THR A 194 -27.13 22.78 -8.17
C THR A 194 -27.83 23.17 -9.46
N LEU A 195 -27.87 22.25 -10.41
CA LEU A 195 -28.79 22.36 -11.54
C LEU A 195 -30.19 22.42 -10.95
N LYS A 196 -30.90 23.56 -11.19
CA LYS A 196 -32.24 23.78 -10.64
C LYS A 196 -33.14 22.56 -10.89
N GLY A 197 -33.57 21.89 -9.82
CA GLY A 197 -34.47 20.75 -9.86
C GLY A 197 -33.79 19.36 -9.86
N LEU A 198 -32.46 19.28 -9.71
CA LEU A 198 -31.74 18.01 -9.53
C LEU A 198 -31.07 18.01 -8.14
N GLU A 199 -31.27 16.93 -7.41
CA GLU A 199 -30.60 16.65 -6.15
C GLU A 199 -29.62 15.49 -6.40
N PHE A 200 -28.33 15.72 -6.11
CA PHE A 200 -27.30 14.69 -6.19
C PHE A 200 -27.12 14.07 -4.81
N LYS A 201 -27.23 12.75 -4.72
CA LYS A 201 -26.96 12.00 -3.48
C LYS A 201 -25.87 10.98 -3.77
N GLU A 202 -24.96 10.83 -2.84
CA GLU A 202 -24.01 9.73 -2.85
C GLU A 202 -24.77 8.40 -2.73
N TYR A 203 -24.49 7.47 -3.62
CA TYR A 203 -25.02 6.13 -3.60
C TYR A 203 -23.88 5.14 -3.34
N GLN A 204 -23.90 4.51 -2.17
CA GLN A 204 -22.91 3.48 -1.84
C GLN A 204 -23.23 2.20 -2.62
N LEU A 205 -22.37 1.90 -3.56
CA LEU A 205 -22.38 0.60 -4.25
C LEU A 205 -21.75 -0.44 -3.30
N ASN A 206 -22.49 -1.49 -3.01
CA ASN A 206 -21.98 -2.62 -2.24
C ASN A 206 -21.18 -3.56 -3.18
N ASP A 207 -20.08 -3.02 -3.75
CA ASP A 207 -19.18 -3.78 -4.61
C ASP A 207 -18.20 -4.56 -3.73
N LYS A 208 -18.29 -5.89 -3.77
CA LYS A 208 -17.41 -6.80 -3.00
C LYS A 208 -16.30 -7.36 -3.88
N THR A 209 -15.68 -6.50 -4.65
CA THR A 209 -14.54 -6.89 -5.51
C THR A 209 -13.24 -6.21 -5.11
N SER A 210 -12.12 -6.88 -5.32
CA SER A 210 -10.79 -6.30 -5.20
C SER A 210 -9.91 -6.72 -6.37
N LYS A 211 -9.34 -5.73 -7.06
CA LYS A 211 -8.42 -5.96 -8.19
C LYS A 211 -7.02 -6.35 -7.75
N PHE A 212 -6.63 -5.98 -6.55
CA PHE A 212 -5.31 -6.21 -5.97
C PHE A 212 -5.45 -6.87 -4.60
N ASP A 213 -4.36 -7.30 -4.01
CA ASP A 213 -4.37 -7.82 -2.65
C ASP A 213 -4.80 -6.73 -1.66
N PHE A 214 -4.25 -5.51 -1.84
CA PHE A 214 -4.62 -4.31 -1.10
C PHE A 214 -4.65 -3.08 -2.00
N ILE A 215 -5.65 -2.23 -1.76
CA ILE A 215 -5.68 -0.85 -2.27
C ILE A 215 -5.84 0.07 -1.07
N PHE A 216 -4.86 0.92 -0.82
CA PHE A 216 -4.92 2.00 0.17
C PHE A 216 -5.40 3.27 -0.53
N SER A 217 -6.66 3.62 -0.37
CA SER A 217 -7.27 4.82 -0.96
C SER A 217 -7.40 5.90 0.11
N PHE A 218 -6.52 6.88 0.06
CA PHE A 218 -6.60 8.07 0.92
C PHE A 218 -7.47 9.12 0.26
N THR A 219 -8.34 9.75 1.05
CA THR A 219 -9.15 10.90 0.61
C THR A 219 -8.88 12.07 1.52
N GLU A 220 -8.37 13.15 0.95
CA GLU A 220 -8.11 14.43 1.62
C GLU A 220 -9.26 15.40 1.32
N THR A 221 -9.93 15.82 2.40
CA THR A 221 -10.92 16.89 2.40
C THR A 221 -10.51 17.89 3.52
N ASP A 222 -11.44 18.34 4.35
CA ASP A 222 -11.14 18.98 5.63
C ASP A 222 -10.61 17.98 6.67
N SER A 223 -10.60 16.71 6.32
CA SER A 223 -10.07 15.60 7.11
C SER A 223 -9.37 14.59 6.19
N LEU A 224 -8.65 13.64 6.76
CA LEU A 224 -8.05 12.53 6.03
C LEU A 224 -8.79 11.24 6.37
N SER A 225 -9.25 10.52 5.35
CA SER A 225 -9.78 9.17 5.49
C SER A 225 -8.95 8.17 4.69
N LEU A 226 -9.02 6.91 5.10
CA LEU A 226 -8.41 5.79 4.43
C LEU A 226 -9.47 4.72 4.23
N GLU A 227 -9.68 4.33 2.99
CA GLU A 227 -10.38 3.10 2.63
C GLU A 227 -9.34 2.05 2.24
N ILE A 228 -9.39 0.89 2.87
CA ILE A 228 -8.59 -0.26 2.47
C ILE A 228 -9.51 -1.28 1.80
N ASN A 229 -9.39 -1.41 0.47
CA ASN A 229 -9.98 -2.51 -0.27
C ASN A 229 -9.00 -3.69 -0.26
N TYR A 230 -9.49 -4.90 0.04
CA TYR A 230 -8.63 -6.07 0.20
C TYR A 230 -9.26 -7.35 -0.33
N ASN A 231 -8.43 -8.32 -0.70
CA ASN A 231 -8.88 -9.65 -1.15
C ASN A 231 -9.23 -10.54 0.06
N THR A 232 -10.52 -10.90 0.20
CA THR A 232 -11.06 -11.66 1.34
C THR A 232 -10.70 -13.14 1.33
N ASP A 233 -10.25 -13.68 0.20
CA ASP A 233 -9.80 -15.07 0.14
C ASP A 233 -8.42 -15.25 0.76
N ILE A 234 -7.66 -14.15 0.92
CA ILE A 234 -6.29 -14.15 1.42
C ILE A 234 -6.20 -13.54 2.82
N TYR A 235 -6.90 -12.42 3.05
CA TYR A 235 -6.78 -11.60 4.26
C TYR A 235 -8.10 -11.50 5.01
N ASP A 236 -8.02 -11.51 6.32
CA ASP A 236 -9.19 -11.33 7.18
C ASP A 236 -9.38 -9.86 7.58
N PHE A 237 -10.61 -9.54 7.99
CA PHE A 237 -10.99 -8.20 8.43
C PHE A 237 -10.13 -7.70 9.59
N SER A 238 -9.77 -8.56 10.56
CA SER A 238 -9.02 -8.14 11.76
C SER A 238 -7.58 -7.74 11.43
N PHE A 239 -6.98 -8.37 10.41
CA PHE A 239 -5.66 -7.97 9.91
C PHE A 239 -5.73 -6.61 9.23
N VAL A 240 -6.77 -6.37 8.41
CA VAL A 240 -6.95 -5.10 7.69
C VAL A 240 -7.24 -3.94 8.66
N GLU A 241 -8.11 -4.14 9.65
CA GLU A 241 -8.39 -3.17 10.70
C GLU A 241 -7.10 -2.77 11.45
N LYS A 242 -6.29 -3.75 11.87
CA LYS A 242 -5.00 -3.48 12.51
C LYS A 242 -4.03 -2.75 11.58
N THR A 243 -4.04 -3.07 10.30
CA THR A 243 -3.17 -2.42 9.30
C THR A 243 -3.40 -0.91 9.28
N ALA A 244 -4.65 -0.44 9.32
CA ALA A 244 -4.96 0.99 9.37
C ALA A 244 -4.46 1.64 10.68
N VAL A 245 -4.72 1.01 11.82
CA VAL A 245 -4.26 1.49 13.14
C VAL A 245 -2.73 1.53 13.22
N HIS A 246 -2.07 0.48 12.75
CA HIS A 246 -0.60 0.41 12.73
C HIS A 246 0.00 1.47 11.81
N LEU A 247 -0.65 1.76 10.67
CA LEU A 247 -0.20 2.82 9.76
C LEU A 247 -0.24 4.19 10.43
N GLU A 248 -1.34 4.53 11.13
CA GLU A 248 -1.45 5.79 11.87
C GLU A 248 -0.38 5.89 12.97
N GLN A 249 -0.23 4.84 13.78
CA GLN A 249 0.76 4.81 14.87
C GLN A 249 2.18 4.92 14.33
N LEU A 250 2.50 4.18 13.26
CA LEU A 250 3.80 4.23 12.62
C LEU A 250 4.11 5.63 12.09
N LEU A 251 3.20 6.21 11.30
CA LEU A 251 3.35 7.56 10.75
C LEU A 251 3.49 8.61 11.87
N SER A 252 2.66 8.53 12.91
CA SER A 252 2.76 9.44 14.06
C SER A 252 4.15 9.41 14.69
N LEU A 253 4.67 8.21 14.97
CA LEU A 253 6.00 8.03 15.56
C LEU A 253 7.12 8.47 14.61
N MET A 254 6.97 8.21 13.30
CA MET A 254 7.95 8.63 12.29
C MET A 254 8.02 10.15 12.15
N ILE A 255 6.90 10.86 12.33
CA ILE A 255 6.85 12.32 12.32
C ILE A 255 7.43 12.91 13.62
N ASP A 256 7.08 12.32 14.76
CA ASP A 256 7.54 12.79 16.07
C ASP A 256 9.03 12.48 16.31
N GLN A 257 9.56 11.40 15.72
CA GLN A 257 10.94 10.93 15.87
C GLN A 257 11.56 10.54 14.51
N PRO A 258 11.71 11.48 13.56
CA PRO A 258 12.06 11.18 12.18
C PRO A 258 13.50 10.64 11.99
N GLU A 259 14.38 10.85 12.96
CA GLU A 259 15.75 10.34 12.97
C GLU A 259 15.85 8.89 13.48
N LEU A 260 14.76 8.35 14.03
CA LEU A 260 14.78 6.97 14.51
C LEU A 260 14.76 6.02 13.31
N ARG A 261 15.57 4.96 13.37
CA ARG A 261 15.60 3.95 12.31
C ARG A 261 14.23 3.26 12.20
N ILE A 262 13.75 3.05 10.97
CA ILE A 262 12.45 2.43 10.69
C ILE A 262 12.30 1.08 11.42
N GLN A 263 13.38 0.31 11.50
CA GLN A 263 13.39 -0.98 12.19
C GLN A 263 13.19 -0.89 13.72
N GLN A 264 13.46 0.26 14.31
CA GLN A 264 13.36 0.49 15.77
C GLN A 264 12.01 1.06 16.19
N ILE A 265 11.18 1.51 15.25
CA ILE A 265 9.88 2.10 15.56
C ILE A 265 8.93 1.03 16.09
N ASN A 266 8.39 1.26 17.28
CA ASN A 266 7.42 0.38 17.91
C ASN A 266 6.00 0.88 17.65
N TYR A 267 5.38 0.39 16.60
CA TYR A 267 4.02 0.76 16.19
C TYR A 267 2.90 -0.07 16.82
N LEU A 268 3.26 -1.07 17.66
CA LEU A 268 2.27 -1.89 18.35
C LEU A 268 1.70 -1.13 19.55
N SER A 269 0.40 -1.24 19.75
CA SER A 269 -0.23 -0.72 20.95
C SER A 269 0.27 -1.45 22.20
N PRO A 270 0.23 -0.81 23.39
CA PRO A 270 0.61 -1.48 24.65
C PRO A 270 -0.15 -2.78 24.90
N LYS A 271 -1.43 -2.84 24.50
CA LYS A 271 -2.29 -4.03 24.62
C LYS A 271 -1.83 -5.15 23.69
N GLU A 272 -1.50 -4.85 22.45
CA GLU A 272 -0.98 -5.85 21.50
C GLU A 272 0.38 -6.35 21.92
N LYS A 273 1.26 -5.47 22.36
CA LYS A 273 2.57 -5.83 22.89
C LYS A 273 2.44 -6.77 24.10
N HIS A 274 1.53 -6.46 25.03
CA HIS A 274 1.25 -7.31 26.17
C HIS A 274 0.76 -8.69 25.73
N LYS A 275 -0.20 -8.73 24.80
CA LYS A 275 -0.74 -9.98 24.26
C LYS A 275 0.34 -10.85 23.62
N LEU A 276 1.22 -10.25 22.81
CA LEU A 276 2.29 -10.99 22.12
C LEU A 276 3.40 -11.47 23.07
N LEU A 277 3.78 -10.65 24.07
CA LEU A 277 4.91 -10.93 24.93
C LEU A 277 4.53 -11.71 26.20
N ILE A 278 3.30 -11.55 26.67
CA ILE A 278 2.85 -12.12 27.96
C ILE A 278 1.79 -13.18 27.73
N ASP A 279 0.63 -12.81 27.14
CA ASP A 279 -0.52 -13.72 27.06
C ASP A 279 -0.20 -14.98 26.23
N PHE A 280 0.45 -14.80 25.07
CA PHE A 280 0.83 -15.93 24.20
C PHE A 280 1.99 -16.77 24.76
N ASN A 281 2.76 -16.21 25.68
CA ASN A 281 3.86 -16.93 26.34
C ASN A 281 3.47 -17.48 27.73
N ASN A 282 2.23 -17.29 28.15
CA ASN A 282 1.71 -17.87 29.40
C ASN A 282 1.42 -19.35 29.18
N THR A 283 2.48 -20.12 29.01
CA THR A 283 2.46 -21.57 28.75
C THR A 283 2.80 -22.40 29.99
N ASP A 284 2.84 -21.77 31.16
CA ASP A 284 3.13 -22.47 32.43
C ASP A 284 2.01 -23.47 32.73
N ILE A 285 2.35 -24.74 32.63
CA ILE A 285 1.48 -25.86 32.98
C ILE A 285 2.08 -26.57 34.20
N THR A 286 1.25 -26.85 35.16
CA THR A 286 1.63 -27.74 36.28
C THR A 286 1.80 -29.15 35.72
N TYR A 287 3.01 -29.67 35.77
CA TYR A 287 3.30 -31.04 35.39
C TYR A 287 4.03 -31.75 36.55
N PRO A 288 3.94 -33.07 36.68
CA PRO A 288 4.67 -33.85 37.69
C PRO A 288 6.17 -33.70 37.45
N LYS A 289 6.87 -33.03 38.39
CA LYS A 289 8.34 -32.79 38.31
C LYS A 289 9.13 -33.96 38.95
N ASP A 290 8.45 -34.82 39.65
CA ASP A 290 8.95 -35.96 40.41
C ASP A 290 8.86 -37.28 39.63
N LYS A 291 8.32 -37.27 38.43
CA LYS A 291 8.14 -38.44 37.57
C LYS A 291 8.96 -38.34 36.29
N SER A 292 9.50 -39.47 35.89
CA SER A 292 10.12 -39.59 34.56
C SER A 292 9.07 -39.71 33.44
N ILE A 293 9.48 -39.47 32.20
CA ILE A 293 8.62 -39.65 31.02
C ILE A 293 8.12 -41.10 30.91
N GLY A 294 8.97 -42.10 31.31
CA GLY A 294 8.58 -43.51 31.33
C GLY A 294 7.43 -43.77 32.30
N GLU A 295 7.53 -43.27 33.52
CA GLU A 295 6.48 -43.42 34.56
C GLU A 295 5.17 -42.74 34.12
N LEU A 296 5.24 -41.56 33.51
CA LEU A 296 4.05 -40.86 32.98
C LEU A 296 3.40 -41.64 31.83
N PHE A 297 4.22 -42.28 30.99
CA PHE A 297 3.72 -43.12 29.90
C PHE A 297 3.05 -44.39 30.45
N GLU A 298 3.67 -45.07 31.42
CA GLU A 298 3.11 -46.26 32.08
C GLU A 298 1.77 -45.93 32.74
N GLU A 299 1.68 -44.83 33.50
CA GLU A 299 0.44 -44.36 34.09
C GLU A 299 -0.65 -44.06 33.05
N GLN A 300 -0.26 -43.49 31.89
CA GLN A 300 -1.21 -43.23 30.84
C GLN A 300 -1.67 -44.52 30.16
N ALA A 301 -0.79 -45.46 29.91
CA ALA A 301 -1.11 -46.78 29.38
C ALA A 301 -2.03 -47.58 30.31
N GLU A 302 -1.84 -47.46 31.61
CA GLU A 302 -2.75 -48.08 32.62
C GLU A 302 -4.14 -47.45 32.61
N LYS A 303 -4.25 -46.13 32.38
CA LYS A 303 -5.53 -45.39 32.31
C LYS A 303 -6.31 -45.60 31.01
N THR A 304 -5.58 -45.82 29.94
CA THR A 304 -6.14 -45.98 28.59
C THR A 304 -5.44 -47.14 27.87
N PRO A 305 -5.73 -48.39 28.26
CA PRO A 305 -5.03 -49.57 27.75
C PRO A 305 -5.34 -50.01 26.34
N ASP A 306 -6.38 -49.38 25.68
CA ASP A 306 -6.85 -49.69 24.30
C ASP A 306 -6.37 -48.67 23.27
#